data_a9e820b19d50590730abcada065344e4
#
_entry.id   a9e820b19d50590730abcada065344e4
#
_cell.length_a   1.000
_cell.length_b   1.000
_cell.length_c   1.000
_cell.angle_alpha   90.00
_cell.angle_beta   90.00
_cell.angle_gamma   90.00
#
_symmetry.space_group_name_H-M   'P 1'
#
loop_
_entity.id
_entity.type
_entity.pdbx_description
1 polymer ?
#
loop_
_entity_poly.entity_id
_entity_poly.type
_entity_poly.pdbx_seq_one_letter_code
_entity_poly.pdbx_strand_id
1 'polypeptide(L)'
;LPVNPVQTRGNMANMQFRVVAYKNNSITAANYAGTAVYSTNASGIASIVANTATPAAVSGQWVLRPGTYAFVFYSYGTNSAPAALSGNWSTTVTHNQDFMLCQKTGVDVKADASGQCLLSGISFSRQCAQLQLCVVAKEFNNNTVQQCAATISGLSNSPVTWNASQTTLPVTGTSGTLNVAWTNPNATTVNSNVYKVLPQTSRTLTIKFTTLKIGNGQMNNAITVSATNRIFSAAGNYKITVSIVPNYISVRSYKWARGNLYKSGSNFYFEAAQSNYHGGATEGGFIGWNTLDIGVGKYNSGNYSTANDPCYQVVPPGTWETPSDGQLQDMINAGVTYSGSPTGFW
;
A
#
# COMPACT_ATOMS: atom_id res chain seq x y z
N LEU A 1 5.72 -4.66 40.03
CA LEU A 1 4.65 -3.67 39.89
C LEU A 1 3.57 -4.20 38.97
N PRO A 2 2.33 -4.38 39.40
CA PRO A 2 1.24 -4.63 38.49
C PRO A 2 1.03 -3.37 37.63
N VAL A 3 1.20 -3.50 36.32
CA VAL A 3 0.93 -2.45 35.38
C VAL A 3 -0.49 -2.66 34.87
N ASN A 4 -1.43 -1.81 35.27
CA ASN A 4 -2.77 -1.78 34.70
C ASN A 4 -2.79 -0.76 33.55
N PRO A 5 -2.87 -1.21 32.29
CA PRO A 5 -3.00 -0.29 31.17
C PRO A 5 -4.39 0.34 31.18
N VAL A 6 -4.46 1.65 31.22
CA VAL A 6 -5.69 2.38 30.91
C VAL A 6 -5.91 2.33 29.42
N GLN A 7 -7.10 1.87 29.01
CA GLN A 7 -7.51 1.78 27.61
C GLN A 7 -7.35 3.11 26.90
N THR A 8 -6.67 3.12 25.76
CA THR A 8 -6.81 4.17 24.74
C THR A 8 -6.99 3.54 23.38
N ARG A 9 -8.03 3.98 22.73
CA ARG A 9 -8.41 3.86 21.31
C ARG A 9 -7.71 2.74 20.51
N GLY A 10 -8.14 1.55 20.71
CA GLY A 10 -7.67 0.34 20.07
C GLY A 10 -7.51 -0.72 21.14
N ASN A 11 -8.29 -1.77 21.03
CA ASN A 11 -8.30 -2.86 22.00
C ASN A 11 -6.86 -3.38 22.18
N MET A 12 -6.24 -3.08 23.33
CA MET A 12 -4.94 -3.60 23.75
C MET A 12 -5.02 -5.10 24.12
N ALA A 13 -6.08 -5.78 23.71
CA ALA A 13 -6.31 -7.18 24.00
C ALA A 13 -5.30 -8.09 23.31
N ASN A 14 -4.84 -9.08 24.02
CA ASN A 14 -4.00 -10.16 23.50
C ASN A 14 -2.69 -9.69 22.84
N MET A 15 -2.06 -8.65 23.36
CA MET A 15 -0.77 -8.18 22.85
C MET A 15 0.32 -8.21 23.92
N GLN A 16 1.57 -8.23 23.48
CA GLN A 16 2.70 -8.10 24.38
C GLN A 16 3.39 -6.75 24.19
N PHE A 17 3.91 -6.21 25.28
CA PHE A 17 4.71 -5.00 25.29
C PHE A 17 5.87 -5.14 26.25
N ARG A 18 6.96 -4.44 25.95
CA ARG A 18 8.11 -4.37 26.83
C ARG A 18 8.12 -3.05 27.58
N VAL A 19 8.52 -3.12 28.83
CA VAL A 19 8.77 -1.98 29.70
C VAL A 19 10.25 -1.92 30.00
N VAL A 20 10.84 -0.73 29.92
CA VAL A 20 12.22 -0.46 30.28
C VAL A 20 12.24 0.64 31.34
N ALA A 21 12.95 0.43 32.42
CA ALA A 21 13.10 1.39 33.52
C ALA A 21 14.48 2.05 33.47
N TYR A 22 14.49 3.35 33.67
CA TYR A 22 15.71 4.18 33.78
C TYR A 22 15.69 4.97 35.07
N LYS A 23 16.80 4.89 35.84
CA LYS A 23 16.98 5.61 37.13
C LYS A 23 17.10 7.13 36.93
N ASN A 24 16.93 7.82 38.04
CA ASN A 24 17.16 9.27 38.10
C ASN A 24 16.28 10.05 37.13
N ASN A 25 15.13 9.52 36.77
CA ASN A 25 14.21 10.15 35.80
C ASN A 25 14.89 10.54 34.47
N SER A 26 15.95 9.84 34.07
CA SER A 26 16.76 10.19 32.88
C SER A 26 16.92 8.99 31.96
N ILE A 27 16.33 9.08 30.78
CA ILE A 27 16.33 8.01 29.77
C ILE A 27 17.66 8.02 29.02
N THR A 28 18.64 7.30 29.54
CA THR A 28 19.96 7.08 28.94
C THR A 28 20.42 5.64 29.17
N ALA A 29 21.30 5.12 28.32
CA ALA A 29 21.84 3.77 28.50
C ALA A 29 22.51 3.60 29.86
N ALA A 30 23.21 4.62 30.40
CA ALA A 30 23.87 4.60 31.68
C ALA A 30 22.91 4.48 32.88
N ASN A 31 21.68 4.98 32.72
CA ASN A 31 20.65 4.94 33.76
C ASN A 31 19.72 3.70 33.66
N TYR A 32 20.01 2.79 32.75
CA TYR A 32 19.23 1.57 32.63
C TYR A 32 19.15 0.82 33.98
N ALA A 33 17.94 0.51 34.39
CA ALA A 33 17.65 -0.17 35.64
C ALA A 33 17.07 -1.57 35.47
N GLY A 34 16.51 -1.85 34.31
CA GLY A 34 15.94 -3.13 34.02
C GLY A 34 14.85 -3.11 32.95
N THR A 35 14.34 -4.28 32.63
CA THR A 35 13.27 -4.47 31.64
C THR A 35 12.36 -5.63 32.05
N ALA A 36 11.11 -5.61 31.57
CA ALA A 36 10.18 -6.73 31.69
C ALA A 36 9.22 -6.75 30.51
N VAL A 37 8.72 -7.91 30.13
CA VAL A 37 7.65 -8.06 29.15
C VAL A 37 6.33 -8.32 29.88
N TYR A 38 5.28 -7.66 29.43
CA TYR A 38 3.91 -7.86 29.88
C TYR A 38 3.04 -8.32 28.72
N SER A 39 2.05 -9.17 29.02
CA SER A 39 0.99 -9.54 28.09
C SER A 39 -0.34 -9.03 28.60
N THR A 40 -1.19 -8.58 27.69
CA THR A 40 -2.57 -8.22 28.01
C THR A 40 -3.51 -9.37 27.65
N ASN A 41 -4.52 -9.57 28.50
CA ASN A 41 -5.62 -10.49 28.18
C ASN A 41 -6.68 -9.82 27.29
N ALA A 42 -7.79 -10.51 27.01
CA ALA A 42 -8.90 -10.01 26.20
C ALA A 42 -9.55 -8.73 26.78
N SER A 43 -9.45 -8.50 28.08
CA SER A 43 -9.94 -7.29 28.76
C SER A 43 -8.90 -6.17 28.85
N GLY A 44 -7.70 -6.37 28.29
CA GLY A 44 -6.60 -5.39 28.33
C GLY A 44 -5.88 -5.34 29.69
N ILE A 45 -6.12 -6.31 30.60
CA ILE A 45 -5.41 -6.41 31.88
C ILE A 45 -4.02 -6.99 31.61
N ALA A 46 -2.99 -6.30 32.08
CA ALA A 46 -1.60 -6.72 31.88
C ALA A 46 -1.11 -7.62 33.01
N SER A 47 -0.36 -8.67 32.64
CA SER A 47 0.42 -9.50 33.52
C SER A 47 1.82 -9.69 33.02
N ILE A 48 2.79 -9.87 33.90
CA ILE A 48 4.19 -10.10 33.51
C ILE A 48 4.32 -11.46 32.85
N VAL A 49 5.10 -11.52 31.78
CA VAL A 49 5.47 -12.77 31.12
C VAL A 49 6.63 -13.39 31.91
N ALA A 50 6.49 -14.65 32.28
CA ALA A 50 7.48 -15.35 33.09
C ALA A 50 8.88 -15.31 32.44
N ASN A 51 9.92 -15.19 33.26
CA ASN A 51 11.33 -15.23 32.88
C ASN A 51 11.78 -14.13 31.90
N THR A 52 11.02 -13.03 31.80
CA THR A 52 11.37 -11.89 30.90
C THR A 52 11.88 -10.66 31.64
N ALA A 53 11.78 -10.64 32.97
CA ALA A 53 12.16 -9.49 33.78
C ALA A 53 13.65 -9.52 34.17
N THR A 54 14.27 -8.35 34.13
CA THR A 54 15.60 -8.07 34.66
C THR A 54 15.52 -6.76 35.47
N PRO A 55 15.76 -6.74 36.77
CA PRO A 55 15.94 -7.92 37.65
C PRO A 55 14.76 -8.90 37.59
N ALA A 56 15.03 -10.16 37.99
CA ALA A 56 14.01 -11.19 37.91
C ALA A 56 12.77 -10.84 38.75
N ALA A 57 11.61 -11.24 38.25
CA ALA A 57 10.35 -11.03 38.95
C ALA A 57 10.25 -11.93 40.20
N VAL A 58 9.65 -11.40 41.25
CA VAL A 58 9.38 -12.12 42.49
C VAL A 58 7.85 -12.22 42.67
N SER A 59 7.35 -13.40 42.84
CA SER A 59 5.88 -13.65 43.00
C SER A 59 5.03 -12.99 41.91
N GLY A 60 5.49 -13.04 40.64
CA GLY A 60 4.75 -12.46 39.51
C GLY A 60 4.85 -10.92 39.41
N GLN A 61 5.70 -10.29 40.21
CA GLN A 61 5.89 -8.84 40.22
C GLN A 61 7.32 -8.46 39.81
N TRP A 62 7.49 -7.42 38.98
CA TRP A 62 8.79 -6.89 38.69
C TRP A 62 9.29 -6.01 39.85
N VAL A 63 10.48 -6.30 40.37
CA VAL A 63 11.02 -5.65 41.56
C VAL A 63 12.12 -4.66 41.15
N LEU A 64 11.92 -3.40 41.52
CA LEU A 64 12.92 -2.31 41.36
C LEU A 64 13.27 -1.73 42.72
N ARG A 65 14.47 -1.21 42.89
CA ARG A 65 14.86 -0.47 44.10
C ARG A 65 14.04 0.81 44.22
N PRO A 66 13.75 1.30 45.43
CA PRO A 66 13.12 2.61 45.61
C PRO A 66 13.91 3.72 44.90
N GLY A 67 13.21 4.74 44.38
CA GLY A 67 13.79 5.88 43.66
C GLY A 67 12.89 6.45 42.58
N THR A 68 13.30 7.53 41.97
CA THR A 68 12.56 8.18 40.87
C THR A 68 13.03 7.64 39.53
N TYR A 69 12.06 7.24 38.68
CA TYR A 69 12.31 6.56 37.41
C TYR A 69 11.61 7.24 36.23
N ALA A 70 12.17 7.03 35.06
CA ALA A 70 11.46 7.11 33.79
C ALA A 70 11.22 5.69 33.26
N PHE A 71 10.02 5.45 32.75
CA PHE A 71 9.61 4.20 32.11
C PHE A 71 9.29 4.42 30.64
N VAL A 72 9.80 3.51 29.82
CA VAL A 72 9.51 3.45 28.37
C VAL A 72 8.79 2.14 28.10
N PHE A 73 7.64 2.24 27.44
CA PHE A 73 6.80 1.12 27.04
C PHE A 73 6.77 1.07 25.53
N TYR A 74 7.01 -0.09 24.92
CA TYR A 74 6.88 -0.24 23.48
C TYR A 74 6.33 -1.61 23.09
N SER A 75 5.65 -1.64 21.96
CA SER A 75 5.01 -2.82 21.39
C SER A 75 4.98 -2.75 19.87
N TYR A 76 4.80 -3.91 19.25
CA TYR A 76 4.53 -4.02 17.81
C TYR A 76 3.07 -4.46 17.54
N GLY A 77 2.20 -4.35 18.52
CA GLY A 77 0.77 -4.70 18.38
C GLY A 77 0.51 -6.18 18.16
N THR A 78 1.45 -7.05 18.53
CA THR A 78 1.37 -8.50 18.33
C THR A 78 1.36 -9.24 19.67
N ASN A 79 1.02 -10.53 19.64
CA ASN A 79 1.14 -11.43 20.78
C ASN A 79 2.56 -12.02 20.93
N SER A 80 3.56 -11.34 20.43
CA SER A 80 4.98 -11.72 20.56
C SER A 80 5.73 -10.68 21.36
N ALA A 81 6.66 -11.15 22.23
CA ALA A 81 7.49 -10.26 23.03
C ALA A 81 8.35 -9.36 22.15
N PRO A 82 8.27 -8.03 22.30
CA PRO A 82 9.23 -7.15 21.66
C PRO A 82 10.65 -7.49 22.10
N ALA A 83 11.60 -7.50 21.15
CA ALA A 83 13.02 -7.72 21.50
C ALA A 83 13.51 -6.67 22.51
N ALA A 84 14.50 -7.01 23.30
CA ALA A 84 15.16 -6.05 24.19
C ALA A 84 15.88 -4.97 23.37
N LEU A 85 15.97 -3.76 23.92
CA LEU A 85 16.71 -2.67 23.29
C LEU A 85 18.19 -3.03 23.19
N SER A 86 18.79 -2.81 22.02
CA SER A 86 20.23 -2.93 21.81
C SER A 86 20.96 -1.90 22.67
N GLY A 87 21.99 -2.36 23.42
CA GLY A 87 22.69 -1.53 24.39
C GLY A 87 21.78 -0.91 25.46
N ASN A 88 20.61 -1.53 25.74
CA ASN A 88 19.58 -1.02 26.65
C ASN A 88 19.00 0.36 26.25
N TRP A 89 19.12 0.74 24.99
CA TRP A 89 18.88 2.10 24.53
C TRP A 89 18.07 2.23 23.25
N SER A 90 18.28 1.38 22.24
CA SER A 90 17.71 1.56 20.91
C SER A 90 17.15 0.29 20.31
N THR A 91 16.27 0.45 19.34
CA THR A 91 15.79 -0.62 18.46
C THR A 91 15.58 -0.08 17.04
N THR A 92 15.51 -0.98 16.07
CA THR A 92 15.17 -0.62 14.70
C THR A 92 13.70 -0.93 14.42
N VAL A 93 13.04 -0.03 13.69
CA VAL A 93 11.64 -0.17 13.26
C VAL A 93 11.61 -0.17 11.74
N THR A 94 10.86 -1.11 11.16
CA THR A 94 10.72 -1.27 9.72
C THR A 94 9.28 -0.98 9.26
N HIS A 95 9.08 -0.82 7.95
CA HIS A 95 7.74 -0.91 7.39
C HIS A 95 7.06 -2.24 7.78
N ASN A 96 5.74 -2.24 7.85
CA ASN A 96 4.88 -3.34 8.28
C ASN A 96 4.94 -3.70 9.78
N GLN A 97 5.66 -2.93 10.58
CA GLN A 97 5.59 -3.02 12.04
C GLN A 97 4.63 -1.97 12.60
N ASP A 98 3.70 -2.37 13.46
CA ASP A 98 2.79 -1.44 14.16
C ASP A 98 3.46 -0.95 15.45
N PHE A 99 4.56 -0.20 15.31
CA PHE A 99 5.30 0.29 16.47
C PHE A 99 4.47 1.28 17.29
N MET A 100 4.35 0.98 18.58
CA MET A 100 3.60 1.77 19.55
C MET A 100 4.48 2.11 20.75
N LEU A 101 4.32 3.30 21.28
CA LEU A 101 5.16 3.88 22.29
C LEU A 101 4.34 4.59 23.39
N CYS A 102 4.80 4.47 24.62
CA CYS A 102 4.40 5.29 25.75
C CYS A 102 5.63 5.60 26.62
N GLN A 103 5.71 6.77 27.17
CA GLN A 103 6.72 7.13 28.15
C GLN A 103 6.06 7.71 29.41
N LYS A 104 6.60 7.37 30.57
CA LYS A 104 6.22 7.94 31.86
C LYS A 104 7.48 8.38 32.58
N THR A 105 7.55 9.65 32.92
CA THR A 105 8.69 10.25 33.62
C THR A 105 8.28 10.71 35.01
N GLY A 106 9.26 10.89 35.91
CA GLY A 106 9.01 11.36 37.28
C GLY A 106 8.21 10.38 38.14
N VAL A 107 8.35 9.07 37.88
CA VAL A 107 7.63 8.07 38.64
C VAL A 107 8.41 7.71 39.90
N ASP A 108 7.85 7.98 41.04
CA ASP A 108 8.41 7.61 42.34
C ASP A 108 8.10 6.14 42.65
N VAL A 109 9.08 5.29 42.54
CA VAL A 109 8.98 3.89 42.91
C VAL A 109 9.23 3.78 44.40
N LYS A 110 8.17 3.64 45.18
CA LYS A 110 8.16 3.39 46.61
C LYS A 110 7.06 2.40 46.91
N ALA A 111 7.24 1.61 47.96
CA ALA A 111 6.22 0.71 48.42
C ALA A 111 5.04 1.52 49.00
N ASP A 112 3.84 1.19 48.61
CA ASP A 112 2.61 1.61 49.30
C ASP A 112 2.37 0.76 50.54
N ALA A 113 1.22 0.93 51.20
CA ALA A 113 0.82 0.14 52.38
C ALA A 113 0.70 -1.38 52.10
N SER A 114 0.55 -1.75 50.82
CA SER A 114 0.52 -3.18 50.36
C SER A 114 1.88 -3.68 49.90
N GLY A 115 2.92 -2.87 49.95
CA GLY A 115 4.26 -3.18 49.45
C GLY A 115 4.41 -3.13 47.92
N GLN A 116 3.45 -2.48 47.23
CA GLN A 116 3.42 -2.39 45.76
C GLN A 116 3.49 -0.95 45.29
N CYS A 117 3.96 -0.76 44.06
CA CYS A 117 3.86 0.51 43.33
C CYS A 117 3.09 0.26 42.05
N LEU A 118 1.94 0.93 41.91
CA LEU A 118 1.06 0.77 40.74
C LEU A 118 1.37 1.84 39.70
N LEU A 119 1.73 1.42 38.49
CA LEU A 119 1.81 2.31 37.32
C LEU A 119 0.45 2.38 36.62
N SER A 120 -0.17 3.53 36.65
CA SER A 120 -1.45 3.79 36.01
C SER A 120 -1.32 4.74 34.82
N GLY A 121 -2.38 4.85 34.01
CA GLY A 121 -2.44 5.80 32.90
C GLY A 121 -1.44 5.50 31.77
N ILE A 122 -1.17 4.25 31.46
CA ILE A 122 -0.35 3.82 30.33
C ILE A 122 -1.19 3.92 29.07
N SER A 123 -0.76 4.81 28.14
CA SER A 123 -1.45 5.07 26.88
C SER A 123 -0.45 4.97 25.75
N PHE A 124 -0.62 3.98 24.87
CA PHE A 124 0.23 3.80 23.72
C PHE A 124 -0.19 4.69 22.54
N SER A 125 0.76 5.38 21.95
CA SER A 125 0.59 6.08 20.69
C SER A 125 1.22 5.28 19.55
N ARG A 126 0.46 5.06 18.46
CA ARG A 126 1.00 4.44 17.23
C ARG A 126 1.96 5.40 16.56
N GLN A 127 3.11 4.90 16.17
CA GLN A 127 4.17 5.68 15.55
C GLN A 127 4.21 5.52 14.04
N CYS A 128 3.60 4.49 13.49
CA CYS A 128 3.49 4.25 12.05
C CYS A 128 2.14 4.70 11.52
N ALA A 129 2.11 5.10 10.26
CA ALA A 129 0.88 5.35 9.51
C ALA A 129 0.35 4.06 8.88
N GLN A 130 -0.91 4.04 8.49
CA GLN A 130 -1.49 3.01 7.64
C GLN A 130 -1.60 3.52 6.20
N LEU A 131 -1.20 2.69 5.25
CA LEU A 131 -1.28 2.99 3.82
C LEU A 131 -2.01 1.86 3.10
N GLN A 132 -2.97 2.23 2.26
CA GLN A 132 -3.68 1.33 1.37
C GLN A 132 -3.73 1.92 -0.03
N LEU A 133 -3.46 1.10 -1.05
CA LEU A 133 -3.72 1.45 -2.43
C LEU A 133 -5.11 0.98 -2.85
N CYS A 134 -5.79 1.79 -3.65
CA CYS A 134 -7.05 1.46 -4.29
C CYS A 134 -6.86 1.57 -5.80
N VAL A 135 -7.21 0.54 -6.53
CA VAL A 135 -7.26 0.57 -7.99
C VAL A 135 -8.72 0.59 -8.43
N VAL A 136 -9.04 1.51 -9.32
CA VAL A 136 -10.36 1.64 -9.93
C VAL A 136 -10.21 1.44 -11.43
N ALA A 137 -10.77 0.36 -11.97
CA ALA A 137 -10.90 0.14 -13.40
C ALA A 137 -12.11 0.90 -13.92
N LYS A 138 -11.87 2.00 -14.66
CA LYS A 138 -12.93 2.82 -15.25
C LYS A 138 -13.00 2.57 -16.74
N GLU A 139 -14.26 2.52 -17.26
CA GLU A 139 -14.48 2.50 -18.70
C GLU A 139 -14.00 1.21 -19.40
N PHE A 140 -13.94 0.12 -18.66
CA PHE A 140 -13.62 -1.22 -19.18
C PHE A 140 -14.86 -2.13 -19.29
N ASN A 141 -16.01 -1.58 -19.62
CA ASN A 141 -17.28 -2.29 -19.77
C ASN A 141 -17.57 -3.27 -18.60
N ASN A 142 -17.45 -2.76 -17.36
CA ASN A 142 -17.61 -3.53 -16.11
C ASN A 142 -16.65 -4.70 -15.91
N ASN A 143 -15.61 -4.83 -16.74
CA ASN A 143 -14.56 -5.80 -16.48
C ASN A 143 -13.86 -5.50 -15.14
N THR A 144 -13.66 -6.55 -14.36
CA THR A 144 -13.09 -6.46 -13.01
C THR A 144 -11.57 -6.59 -13.04
N VAL A 145 -10.91 -6.01 -12.04
CA VAL A 145 -9.48 -6.24 -11.77
C VAL A 145 -9.33 -7.67 -11.26
N GLN A 146 -8.62 -8.52 -12.00
CA GLN A 146 -8.42 -9.94 -11.71
C GLN A 146 -7.09 -10.20 -11.00
N GLN A 147 -6.07 -9.41 -11.32
CA GLN A 147 -4.75 -9.48 -10.69
C GLN A 147 -4.20 -8.07 -10.51
N CYS A 148 -3.52 -7.84 -9.40
CA CYS A 148 -2.87 -6.58 -9.14
C CYS A 148 -1.70 -6.77 -8.17
N ALA A 149 -0.55 -6.22 -8.53
CA ALA A 149 0.62 -6.07 -7.68
C ALA A 149 1.37 -4.79 -8.05
N ALA A 150 1.93 -4.13 -7.07
CA ALA A 150 2.68 -2.90 -7.30
C ALA A 150 3.86 -2.76 -6.34
N THR A 151 4.80 -1.91 -6.73
CA THR A 151 5.89 -1.43 -5.86
C THR A 151 5.69 0.05 -5.63
N ILE A 152 5.81 0.51 -4.40
CA ILE A 152 5.87 1.94 -4.06
C ILE A 152 7.31 2.26 -3.70
N SER A 153 7.90 3.28 -4.34
CA SER A 153 9.19 3.87 -3.97
C SER A 153 9.01 5.33 -3.55
N GLY A 154 10.05 5.91 -2.93
CA GLY A 154 9.99 7.27 -2.38
C GLY A 154 9.43 7.35 -0.96
N LEU A 155 9.16 6.22 -0.31
CA LEU A 155 8.83 6.15 1.12
C LEU A 155 10.02 6.55 1.99
N SER A 156 9.79 6.83 3.28
CA SER A 156 10.86 6.96 4.26
C SER A 156 11.77 5.74 4.25
N ASN A 157 13.08 5.95 4.50
CA ASN A 157 14.02 4.85 4.59
C ASN A 157 13.62 3.86 5.70
N SER A 158 13.81 2.58 5.42
CA SER A 158 13.52 1.48 6.33
C SER A 158 14.70 0.51 6.32
N PRO A 159 15.26 0.12 7.48
CA PRO A 159 14.82 0.44 8.84
C PRO A 159 15.17 1.85 9.31
N VAL A 160 14.49 2.31 10.36
CA VAL A 160 14.82 3.51 11.12
C VAL A 160 15.25 3.11 12.54
N THR A 161 16.27 3.74 13.07
CA THR A 161 16.69 3.53 14.47
C THR A 161 15.91 4.49 15.36
N TRP A 162 15.22 3.94 16.35
CA TRP A 162 14.58 4.68 17.42
C TRP A 162 15.36 4.50 18.72
N ASN A 163 15.56 5.60 19.44
CA ASN A 163 16.18 5.62 20.76
C ASN A 163 15.12 5.84 21.85
N ALA A 164 15.31 5.21 22.98
CA ALA A 164 14.35 5.23 24.09
C ALA A 164 14.01 6.63 24.63
N SER A 165 14.89 7.63 24.45
CA SER A 165 14.61 9.03 24.83
C SER A 165 13.67 9.76 23.86
N GLN A 166 13.44 9.22 22.66
CA GLN A 166 12.59 9.84 21.67
C GLN A 166 11.12 9.48 21.94
N THR A 167 10.25 10.46 21.87
CA THR A 167 8.79 10.30 22.01
C THR A 167 8.08 9.94 20.71
N THR A 168 8.79 10.03 19.60
CA THR A 168 8.31 9.70 18.25
C THR A 168 9.40 9.02 17.44
N LEU A 169 9.01 8.29 16.37
CA LEU A 169 9.97 7.82 15.40
C LEU A 169 10.61 8.98 14.65
N PRO A 170 11.93 8.96 14.43
CA PRO A 170 12.58 9.95 13.60
C PRO A 170 12.11 9.82 12.15
N VAL A 171 11.91 10.98 11.51
CA VAL A 171 11.66 11.04 10.07
C VAL A 171 13.01 11.08 9.37
N THR A 172 13.29 10.06 8.59
CA THR A 172 14.56 9.95 7.87
C THR A 172 14.48 10.36 6.40
N GLY A 173 15.64 10.55 5.81
CA GLY A 173 15.81 10.81 4.37
C GLY A 173 15.16 9.75 3.47
N THR A 174 15.38 9.86 2.17
CA THR A 174 14.65 9.12 1.13
C THR A 174 15.08 7.67 0.95
N SER A 175 14.19 6.89 0.40
CA SER A 175 14.26 5.76 -0.54
C SER A 175 13.89 4.38 -0.03
N GLY A 176 12.93 4.30 0.90
CA GLY A 176 12.26 3.03 1.18
C GLY A 176 11.39 2.57 -0.01
N THR A 177 11.35 1.27 -0.22
CA THR A 177 10.49 0.61 -1.20
C THR A 177 9.56 -0.36 -0.48
N LEU A 178 8.31 -0.45 -0.90
CA LEU A 178 7.31 -1.35 -0.36
C LEU A 178 6.63 -2.11 -1.49
N ASN A 179 6.61 -3.44 -1.39
CA ASN A 179 5.82 -4.28 -2.27
C ASN A 179 4.38 -4.33 -1.77
N VAL A 180 3.44 -4.04 -2.66
CA VAL A 180 2.00 -3.98 -2.36
C VAL A 180 1.28 -5.06 -3.12
N ALA A 181 0.48 -5.84 -2.42
CA ALA A 181 -0.31 -6.94 -2.96
C ALA A 181 -1.81 -6.74 -2.70
N TRP A 182 -2.62 -7.36 -3.53
CA TRP A 182 -4.07 -7.46 -3.38
C TRP A 182 -4.43 -8.92 -3.17
N THR A 183 -5.30 -9.18 -2.21
CA THR A 183 -5.81 -10.53 -1.95
C THR A 183 -7.09 -10.74 -2.75
N ASN A 184 -7.04 -11.65 -3.73
CA ASN A 184 -8.17 -12.05 -4.57
C ASN A 184 -8.97 -10.87 -5.14
N PRO A 185 -8.34 -9.94 -5.88
CA PRO A 185 -9.07 -8.85 -6.49
C PRO A 185 -10.06 -9.40 -7.53
N ASN A 186 -11.32 -9.03 -7.45
CA ASN A 186 -12.36 -9.40 -8.41
C ASN A 186 -13.52 -8.38 -8.37
N ALA A 187 -13.20 -7.11 -8.60
CA ALA A 187 -14.17 -6.03 -8.68
C ALA A 187 -13.62 -4.90 -9.56
N THR A 188 -14.47 -3.98 -9.98
CA THR A 188 -14.05 -2.76 -10.70
C THR A 188 -13.27 -1.80 -9.81
N THR A 189 -13.44 -1.94 -8.50
CA THR A 189 -12.67 -1.20 -7.48
C THR A 189 -12.11 -2.18 -6.48
N VAL A 190 -10.80 -2.23 -6.35
CA VAL A 190 -10.10 -3.16 -5.46
C VAL A 190 -9.12 -2.44 -4.55
N ASN A 191 -9.08 -2.85 -3.30
CA ASN A 191 -8.14 -2.33 -2.31
C ASN A 191 -7.01 -3.33 -2.08
N SER A 192 -5.80 -2.81 -1.92
CA SER A 192 -4.66 -3.61 -1.46
C SER A 192 -4.83 -4.05 0.00
N ASN A 193 -3.95 -4.92 0.45
CA ASN A 193 -3.71 -5.09 1.87
C ASN A 193 -3.34 -3.73 2.50
N VAL A 194 -3.59 -3.60 3.81
CA VAL A 194 -3.19 -2.41 4.57
C VAL A 194 -1.76 -2.60 5.07
N TYR A 195 -0.92 -1.63 4.82
CA TYR A 195 0.50 -1.64 5.20
C TYR A 195 0.77 -0.63 6.31
N LYS A 196 1.68 -0.94 7.21
CA LYS A 196 2.24 0.01 8.15
C LYS A 196 3.45 0.66 7.50
N VAL A 197 3.47 1.99 7.45
CA VAL A 197 4.58 2.75 6.87
C VAL A 197 5.14 3.72 7.90
N LEU A 198 6.45 3.91 7.85
CA LEU A 198 7.13 4.88 8.71
C LEU A 198 6.65 6.29 8.40
N PRO A 199 6.62 7.20 9.39
CA PRO A 199 6.26 8.60 9.16
C PRO A 199 7.17 9.25 8.12
N GLN A 200 6.63 10.20 7.37
CA GLN A 200 7.41 10.97 6.39
C GLN A 200 6.89 12.38 6.22
N THR A 201 7.79 13.29 5.89
CA THR A 201 7.46 14.63 5.40
C THR A 201 6.97 14.56 3.95
N SER A 202 6.64 15.70 3.35
CA SER A 202 6.17 15.79 1.97
C SER A 202 7.16 15.18 0.97
N ARG A 203 6.71 14.20 0.20
CA ARG A 203 7.51 13.46 -0.80
C ARG A 203 6.68 13.10 -2.02
N THR A 204 7.38 12.83 -3.11
CA THR A 204 6.80 12.18 -4.29
C THR A 204 6.98 10.68 -4.16
N LEU A 205 5.88 9.95 -4.24
CA LEU A 205 5.87 8.50 -4.34
C LEU A 205 5.78 8.10 -5.81
N THR A 206 6.51 7.07 -6.17
CA THR A 206 6.37 6.40 -7.47
C THR A 206 5.72 5.04 -7.24
N ILE A 207 4.55 4.84 -7.81
CA ILE A 207 3.79 3.58 -7.76
C ILE A 207 3.97 2.91 -9.11
N LYS A 208 4.64 1.76 -9.14
CA LYS A 208 4.86 0.96 -10.33
C LYS A 208 4.05 -0.33 -10.22
N PHE A 209 3.05 -0.49 -11.07
CA PHE A 209 2.32 -1.75 -11.17
C PHE A 209 3.18 -2.77 -11.89
N THR A 210 3.50 -3.86 -11.22
CA THR A 210 4.27 -4.99 -11.75
C THR A 210 3.36 -6.04 -12.37
N THR A 211 2.12 -6.10 -11.92
CA THR A 211 1.06 -6.94 -12.48
C THR A 211 -0.25 -6.18 -12.40
N LEU A 212 -0.96 -6.10 -13.51
CA LEU A 212 -2.34 -5.61 -13.55
C LEU A 212 -3.09 -6.35 -14.66
N LYS A 213 -4.16 -7.05 -14.28
CA LYS A 213 -5.06 -7.75 -15.19
C LYS A 213 -6.48 -7.27 -14.97
N ILE A 214 -7.12 -6.77 -16.02
CA ILE A 214 -8.52 -6.32 -16.03
C ILE A 214 -9.28 -7.20 -17.01
N GLY A 215 -10.29 -7.91 -16.53
CA GLY A 215 -10.97 -8.96 -17.29
C GLY A 215 -9.95 -9.98 -17.79
N ASN A 216 -9.98 -10.31 -19.08
CA ASN A 216 -9.00 -11.20 -19.72
C ASN A 216 -7.73 -10.48 -20.19
N GLY A 217 -7.70 -9.13 -20.09
CA GLY A 217 -6.60 -8.31 -20.57
C GLY A 217 -5.48 -8.20 -19.53
N GLN A 218 -4.28 -8.65 -19.87
CA GLN A 218 -3.09 -8.38 -19.09
C GLN A 218 -2.34 -7.20 -19.70
N MET A 219 -1.87 -6.29 -18.88
CA MET A 219 -1.09 -5.17 -19.36
C MET A 219 0.31 -5.63 -19.78
N ASN A 220 0.70 -5.27 -20.99
CA ASN A 220 1.99 -5.65 -21.56
C ASN A 220 3.15 -4.80 -21.02
N ASN A 221 2.87 -3.62 -20.46
CA ASN A 221 3.87 -2.70 -19.94
C ASN A 221 3.56 -2.31 -18.50
N ALA A 222 4.60 -2.12 -17.70
CA ALA A 222 4.47 -1.63 -16.34
C ALA A 222 3.91 -0.19 -16.34
N ILE A 223 2.78 0.00 -15.66
CA ILE A 223 2.23 1.35 -15.45
C ILE A 223 2.95 1.97 -14.26
N THR A 224 3.43 3.20 -14.46
CA THR A 224 4.05 4.01 -13.40
C THR A 224 3.21 5.27 -13.16
N VAL A 225 2.88 5.52 -11.91
CA VAL A 225 2.11 6.68 -11.48
C VAL A 225 2.88 7.41 -10.38
N SER A 226 2.95 8.73 -10.48
CA SER A 226 3.54 9.57 -9.44
C SER A 226 2.45 10.18 -8.56
N ALA A 227 2.65 10.11 -7.24
CA ALA A 227 1.80 10.76 -6.25
C ALA A 227 2.65 11.78 -5.47
N THR A 228 2.49 13.06 -5.79
CA THR A 228 3.29 14.15 -5.22
C THR A 228 2.78 14.60 -3.84
N ASN A 229 3.65 15.23 -3.07
CA ASN A 229 3.35 15.88 -1.79
C ASN A 229 2.68 14.94 -0.76
N ARG A 230 3.14 13.69 -0.67
CA ARG A 230 2.60 12.72 0.27
C ARG A 230 3.28 12.82 1.62
N ILE A 231 2.48 13.14 2.64
CA ILE A 231 2.89 13.21 4.05
C ILE A 231 2.21 12.03 4.76
N PHE A 232 2.96 11.30 5.56
CA PHE A 232 2.43 10.26 6.43
C PHE A 232 2.75 10.59 7.87
N SER A 233 1.74 10.96 8.63
CA SER A 233 1.86 11.24 10.05
C SER A 233 1.66 9.97 10.88
N ALA A 234 2.27 9.91 12.04
CA ALA A 234 2.05 8.85 13.02
C ALA A 234 0.55 8.65 13.28
N ALA A 235 0.12 7.39 13.39
CA ALA A 235 -1.28 6.98 13.57
C ALA A 235 -2.25 7.39 12.45
N GLY A 236 -1.78 8.03 11.37
CA GLY A 236 -2.62 8.44 10.23
C GLY A 236 -3.05 7.26 9.38
N ASN A 237 -4.23 7.38 8.75
CA ASN A 237 -4.76 6.40 7.79
C ASN A 237 -4.84 7.05 6.41
N TYR A 238 -4.15 6.46 5.43
CA TYR A 238 -4.02 7.00 4.09
C TYR A 238 -4.46 6.00 3.05
N LYS A 239 -5.24 6.48 2.07
CA LYS A 239 -5.65 5.72 0.91
C LYS A 239 -5.24 6.48 -0.35
N ILE A 240 -4.49 5.84 -1.22
CA ILE A 240 -4.12 6.38 -2.53
C ILE A 240 -4.95 5.66 -3.57
N THR A 241 -5.78 6.39 -4.30
CA THR A 241 -6.61 5.83 -5.38
C THR A 241 -5.96 6.09 -6.73
N VAL A 242 -5.80 5.04 -7.51
CA VAL A 242 -5.30 5.07 -8.89
C VAL A 242 -6.43 4.63 -9.80
N SER A 243 -6.89 5.52 -10.67
CA SER A 243 -7.86 5.20 -11.71
C SER A 243 -7.13 4.74 -12.97
N ILE A 244 -7.47 3.56 -13.44
CA ILE A 244 -6.99 2.99 -14.69
C ILE A 244 -8.10 3.16 -15.72
N VAL A 245 -7.76 3.68 -16.87
CA VAL A 245 -8.66 3.87 -18.01
C VAL A 245 -8.01 3.28 -19.26
N PRO A 246 -8.80 2.88 -20.27
CA PRO A 246 -8.25 2.52 -21.57
C PRO A 246 -7.43 3.66 -22.19
N ASN A 247 -6.47 3.33 -23.03
CA ASN A 247 -5.61 4.33 -23.68
C ASN A 247 -6.38 4.99 -24.85
N TYR A 248 -6.98 6.16 -24.60
CA TYR A 248 -7.80 6.88 -25.59
C TYR A 248 -7.41 8.35 -25.73
N ILE A 249 -7.89 8.95 -26.82
CA ILE A 249 -8.05 10.39 -26.99
C ILE A 249 -9.53 10.72 -27.07
N SER A 250 -9.92 11.89 -26.59
CA SER A 250 -11.28 12.37 -26.75
C SER A 250 -11.37 13.28 -27.98
N VAL A 251 -12.30 12.97 -28.89
CA VAL A 251 -12.66 13.83 -30.02
C VAL A 251 -14.16 14.04 -29.96
N ARG A 252 -14.61 15.27 -29.70
CA ARG A 252 -15.99 15.62 -29.37
C ARG A 252 -16.50 14.78 -28.19
N SER A 253 -17.61 14.06 -28.36
CA SER A 253 -18.20 13.19 -27.31
C SER A 253 -17.68 11.77 -27.30
N TYR A 254 -16.80 11.41 -28.22
CA TYR A 254 -16.33 10.03 -28.39
C TYR A 254 -14.89 9.85 -27.89
N LYS A 255 -14.58 8.62 -27.50
CA LYS A 255 -13.25 8.18 -27.09
C LYS A 255 -12.67 7.25 -28.14
N TRP A 256 -11.53 7.62 -28.68
CA TRP A 256 -10.85 6.91 -29.75
C TRP A 256 -9.58 6.26 -29.24
N ALA A 257 -9.33 5.01 -29.67
CA ALA A 257 -8.06 4.38 -29.38
C ALA A 257 -6.90 5.21 -29.92
N ARG A 258 -5.79 5.28 -29.18
CA ARG A 258 -4.62 6.06 -29.59
C ARG A 258 -3.77 5.39 -30.63
N GLY A 259 -3.87 4.08 -30.79
CA GLY A 259 -3.02 3.29 -31.65
C GLY A 259 -3.78 2.41 -32.61
N ASN A 260 -3.04 1.88 -33.56
CA ASN A 260 -3.58 0.98 -34.57
C ASN A 260 -3.98 -0.37 -33.95
N LEU A 261 -5.07 -0.94 -34.46
CA LEU A 261 -5.51 -2.27 -34.09
C LEU A 261 -4.57 -3.31 -34.68
N TYR A 262 -4.21 -4.33 -33.92
CA TYR A 262 -3.45 -5.48 -34.41
C TYR A 262 -3.86 -6.77 -33.71
N LYS A 263 -3.54 -7.92 -34.32
CA LYS A 263 -3.77 -9.25 -33.78
C LYS A 263 -2.42 -9.93 -33.48
N SER A 264 -2.33 -10.50 -32.28
CA SER A 264 -1.18 -11.32 -31.90
C SER A 264 -1.67 -12.64 -31.27
N GLY A 265 -1.36 -13.75 -31.92
CA GLY A 265 -1.97 -15.04 -31.60
C GLY A 265 -3.49 -14.99 -31.81
N SER A 266 -4.25 -15.35 -30.78
CA SER A 266 -5.72 -15.30 -30.79
C SER A 266 -6.30 -13.99 -30.27
N ASN A 267 -5.48 -13.04 -29.81
CA ASN A 267 -5.94 -11.84 -29.13
C ASN A 267 -5.76 -10.59 -30.00
N PHE A 268 -6.63 -9.59 -29.77
CA PHE A 268 -6.59 -8.28 -30.41
C PHE A 268 -6.12 -7.23 -29.43
N TYR A 269 -5.35 -6.27 -29.90
CA TYR A 269 -4.76 -5.17 -29.11
C TYR A 269 -4.76 -3.86 -29.91
N PHE A 270 -4.63 -2.75 -29.20
CA PHE A 270 -4.23 -1.49 -29.81
C PHE A 270 -2.77 -1.18 -29.51
N GLU A 271 -2.06 -0.67 -30.49
CA GLU A 271 -0.74 -0.11 -30.28
C GLU A 271 -0.78 1.08 -29.30
N ALA A 272 0.34 1.39 -28.68
CA ALA A 272 0.43 2.48 -27.70
C ALA A 272 0.26 3.86 -28.36
N ALA A 273 0.57 3.99 -29.65
CA ALA A 273 0.45 5.20 -30.42
C ALA A 273 0.15 4.90 -31.89
N GLN A 274 -0.50 5.85 -32.57
CA GLN A 274 -0.84 5.74 -33.99
C GLN A 274 0.39 5.61 -34.91
N SER A 275 1.55 6.15 -34.47
CA SER A 275 2.81 6.01 -35.21
C SER A 275 3.39 4.60 -35.17
N ASN A 276 2.89 3.74 -34.28
CA ASN A 276 3.34 2.36 -34.20
C ASN A 276 2.56 1.52 -35.20
N TYR A 277 3.28 0.77 -36.00
CA TYR A 277 2.73 -0.12 -37.03
C TYR A 277 3.17 -1.56 -36.73
N HIS A 278 2.21 -2.47 -36.70
CA HIS A 278 2.46 -3.86 -36.35
C HIS A 278 2.43 -4.73 -37.60
N GLY A 279 3.57 -4.82 -38.26
CA GLY A 279 3.81 -5.78 -39.36
C GLY A 279 3.00 -5.54 -40.63
N GLY A 280 3.10 -6.51 -41.56
CA GLY A 280 2.41 -6.53 -42.84
C GLY A 280 1.08 -7.28 -42.82
N ALA A 281 0.54 -7.53 -43.99
CA ALA A 281 -0.75 -8.20 -44.19
C ALA A 281 -0.85 -9.61 -43.55
N THR A 282 0.27 -10.24 -43.27
CA THR A 282 0.36 -11.59 -42.67
C THR A 282 0.71 -11.54 -41.19
N GLU A 283 1.02 -10.36 -40.64
CA GLU A 283 1.52 -10.20 -39.27
C GLU A 283 0.53 -9.51 -38.31
N GLY A 284 -0.75 -9.49 -38.67
CA GLY A 284 -1.81 -8.97 -37.83
C GLY A 284 -2.09 -7.47 -37.92
N GLY A 285 -1.42 -6.73 -38.82
CA GLY A 285 -1.62 -5.30 -39.03
C GLY A 285 -2.79 -4.94 -39.94
N PHE A 286 -3.36 -5.89 -40.69
CA PHE A 286 -4.53 -5.68 -41.55
C PHE A 286 -5.68 -6.55 -41.05
N ILE A 287 -6.69 -5.90 -40.51
CA ILE A 287 -7.89 -6.56 -39.98
C ILE A 287 -9.09 -6.07 -40.77
N GLY A 288 -9.92 -7.00 -41.23
CA GLY A 288 -11.09 -6.65 -42.03
C GLY A 288 -12.26 -6.20 -41.21
N TRP A 289 -13.24 -5.55 -41.86
CA TRP A 289 -14.47 -5.14 -41.22
C TRP A 289 -15.38 -6.34 -40.90
N ASN A 290 -15.93 -6.34 -39.67
CA ASN A 290 -16.86 -7.37 -39.19
C ASN A 290 -16.31 -8.82 -39.36
N THR A 291 -15.00 -9.00 -39.19
CA THR A 291 -14.33 -10.30 -39.24
C THR A 291 -13.13 -10.34 -38.31
N LEU A 292 -12.85 -11.49 -37.73
CA LEU A 292 -11.65 -11.73 -36.92
C LEU A 292 -10.46 -12.22 -37.76
N ASP A 293 -10.64 -12.31 -39.07
CA ASP A 293 -9.56 -12.69 -39.98
C ASP A 293 -8.61 -11.53 -40.26
N ILE A 294 -7.36 -11.87 -40.41
CA ILE A 294 -6.29 -10.93 -40.82
C ILE A 294 -6.00 -11.06 -42.30
N GLY A 295 -5.64 -9.96 -42.95
CA GLY A 295 -5.24 -9.91 -44.35
C GLY A 295 -6.02 -8.93 -45.19
N VAL A 296 -5.40 -8.49 -46.28
CA VAL A 296 -6.00 -7.55 -47.24
C VAL A 296 -7.22 -8.18 -47.90
N GLY A 297 -8.32 -7.41 -48.00
CA GLY A 297 -9.55 -7.86 -48.65
C GLY A 297 -10.42 -8.79 -47.81
N LYS A 298 -10.07 -9.04 -46.57
CA LYS A 298 -10.92 -9.79 -45.64
C LYS A 298 -12.02 -8.87 -45.09
N TYR A 299 -13.28 -9.25 -45.31
CA TYR A 299 -14.45 -8.58 -44.76
C TYR A 299 -15.63 -9.56 -44.71
N ASN A 300 -16.58 -9.24 -43.86
CA ASN A 300 -17.85 -9.96 -43.80
C ASN A 300 -18.98 -9.00 -44.16
N SER A 301 -19.66 -9.26 -45.26
CA SER A 301 -20.77 -8.46 -45.77
C SER A 301 -22.11 -8.64 -45.01
N GLY A 302 -22.11 -9.53 -44.03
CA GLY A 302 -23.32 -9.74 -43.20
C GLY A 302 -23.55 -8.57 -42.22
N ASN A 303 -24.66 -8.65 -41.49
CA ASN A 303 -24.96 -7.68 -40.45
C ASN A 303 -23.83 -7.59 -39.41
N TYR A 304 -23.55 -6.37 -38.95
CA TYR A 304 -22.59 -6.17 -37.89
C TYR A 304 -22.90 -7.06 -36.66
N SER A 305 -21.87 -7.64 -36.12
CA SER A 305 -21.95 -8.49 -34.93
C SER A 305 -20.75 -8.24 -34.03
N THR A 306 -20.99 -7.99 -32.74
CA THR A 306 -19.92 -7.84 -31.74
C THR A 306 -19.02 -9.07 -31.66
N ALA A 307 -19.53 -10.26 -32.01
CA ALA A 307 -18.72 -11.49 -32.06
C ALA A 307 -17.67 -11.46 -33.17
N ASN A 308 -17.94 -10.73 -34.26
CA ASN A 308 -17.04 -10.56 -35.41
C ASN A 308 -16.34 -9.21 -35.45
N ASP A 309 -16.61 -8.34 -34.50
CA ASP A 309 -15.97 -7.04 -34.41
C ASP A 309 -14.58 -7.15 -33.75
N PRO A 310 -13.49 -6.93 -34.49
CA PRO A 310 -12.14 -7.03 -33.95
C PRO A 310 -11.85 -5.97 -32.88
N CYS A 311 -12.46 -4.76 -32.96
CA CYS A 311 -12.33 -3.76 -31.91
C CYS A 311 -13.01 -4.21 -30.62
N TYR A 312 -14.17 -4.85 -30.72
CA TYR A 312 -14.88 -5.42 -29.55
C TYR A 312 -14.09 -6.55 -28.87
N GLN A 313 -13.27 -7.26 -29.63
CA GLN A 313 -12.41 -8.33 -29.12
C GLN A 313 -11.10 -7.85 -28.53
N VAL A 314 -10.78 -6.54 -28.62
CA VAL A 314 -9.58 -5.99 -27.96
C VAL A 314 -9.66 -6.23 -26.46
N VAL A 315 -8.60 -6.76 -25.91
CA VAL A 315 -8.55 -7.23 -24.52
C VAL A 315 -8.46 -6.05 -23.53
N PRO A 316 -9.35 -5.94 -22.53
CA PRO A 316 -10.48 -6.83 -22.23
C PRO A 316 -11.65 -6.61 -23.18
N PRO A 317 -12.31 -7.67 -23.70
CA PRO A 317 -13.40 -7.55 -24.66
C PRO A 317 -14.55 -6.68 -24.19
N GLY A 318 -15.20 -5.98 -25.16
CA GLY A 318 -16.33 -5.10 -24.89
C GLY A 318 -15.95 -3.70 -24.43
N THR A 319 -14.65 -3.39 -24.31
CA THR A 319 -14.18 -2.02 -23.98
C THR A 319 -14.27 -1.09 -25.19
N TRP A 320 -14.13 -1.61 -26.40
CA TRP A 320 -14.06 -0.90 -27.67
C TRP A 320 -15.08 -1.48 -28.66
N GLU A 321 -15.38 -0.69 -29.68
CA GLU A 321 -16.21 -1.13 -30.80
C GLU A 321 -15.72 -0.48 -32.10
N THR A 322 -15.99 -1.09 -33.25
CA THR A 322 -15.76 -0.46 -34.54
C THR A 322 -16.67 0.76 -34.68
N PRO A 323 -16.13 1.94 -35.03
CA PRO A 323 -16.93 3.16 -35.12
C PRO A 323 -17.99 3.07 -36.23
N SER A 324 -19.14 3.67 -35.99
CA SER A 324 -20.18 3.87 -37.00
C SER A 324 -19.80 5.00 -37.97
N ASP A 325 -20.45 5.05 -39.13
CA ASP A 325 -20.26 6.11 -40.12
C ASP A 325 -20.48 7.51 -39.52
N GLY A 326 -21.49 7.68 -38.67
CA GLY A 326 -21.73 8.94 -37.98
C GLY A 326 -20.60 9.36 -37.04
N GLN A 327 -20.02 8.42 -36.32
CA GLN A 327 -18.86 8.67 -35.46
C GLN A 327 -17.61 9.03 -36.26
N LEU A 328 -17.36 8.34 -37.39
CA LEU A 328 -16.27 8.68 -38.32
C LEU A 328 -16.47 10.08 -38.93
N GLN A 329 -17.69 10.41 -39.36
CA GLN A 329 -18.01 11.74 -39.90
C GLN A 329 -17.81 12.84 -38.85
N ASP A 330 -18.16 12.59 -37.58
CA ASP A 330 -17.91 13.51 -36.49
C ASP A 330 -16.41 13.74 -36.23
N MET A 331 -15.60 12.72 -36.37
CA MET A 331 -14.14 12.83 -36.28
C MET A 331 -13.57 13.69 -37.40
N ILE A 332 -14.04 13.48 -38.65
CA ILE A 332 -13.65 14.28 -39.81
C ILE A 332 -14.07 15.75 -39.64
N ASN A 333 -15.32 15.97 -39.19
CA ASN A 333 -15.86 17.31 -38.95
C ASN A 333 -15.19 18.04 -37.78
N ALA A 334 -14.53 17.33 -36.89
CA ALA A 334 -13.71 17.91 -35.81
C ALA A 334 -12.35 18.43 -36.30
N GLY A 335 -12.05 18.29 -37.61
CA GLY A 335 -10.78 18.74 -38.19
C GLY A 335 -9.59 17.92 -37.74
N VAL A 336 -9.79 16.67 -37.35
CA VAL A 336 -8.69 15.75 -37.01
C VAL A 336 -7.90 15.53 -38.29
N THR A 337 -6.72 16.16 -38.39
CA THR A 337 -5.84 15.98 -39.50
C THR A 337 -4.85 14.85 -39.28
N TYR A 338 -4.70 14.03 -40.26
CA TYR A 338 -3.68 12.98 -40.29
C TYR A 338 -2.30 13.57 -40.56
N SER A 339 -1.33 13.37 -39.68
CA SER A 339 0.07 13.71 -39.93
C SER A 339 0.88 12.42 -40.02
N GLY A 340 1.06 11.89 -41.23
CA GLY A 340 1.88 10.70 -41.48
C GLY A 340 1.67 10.10 -42.85
N SER A 341 2.59 9.22 -43.28
CA SER A 341 2.52 8.59 -44.60
C SER A 341 1.26 7.70 -44.73
N PRO A 342 0.59 7.74 -45.87
CA PRO A 342 -0.80 7.30 -45.96
C PRO A 342 -0.90 5.79 -46.11
N THR A 343 -1.35 5.12 -45.11
CA THR A 343 -2.01 3.83 -45.33
C THR A 343 -2.89 3.50 -44.13
N GLY A 344 -4.13 3.89 -44.24
CA GLY A 344 -5.20 3.34 -43.40
C GLY A 344 -5.81 4.31 -42.40
N PHE A 345 -6.90 4.96 -42.78
CA PHE A 345 -8.00 5.29 -41.88
C PHE A 345 -8.67 3.97 -41.48
N TRP A 346 -8.69 3.70 -40.19
CA TRP A 346 -9.57 2.69 -39.60
C TRP A 346 -10.15 3.21 -38.30
#